data_d2136eb8fbe0c98eff445e01b96ed168
#
_entry.id   d2136eb8fbe0c98eff445e01b96ed168
#
_cell.length_a   1.000
_cell.length_b   1.000
_cell.length_c   1.000
_cell.angle_alpha   90.00
_cell.angle_beta   90.00
_cell.angle_gamma   90.00
#
_symmetry.space_group_name_H-M   'P 1'
#
loop_
_entity.id
_entity.type
_entity.pdbx_description
1 polymer ?
#
loop_
_entity_poly.entity_id
_entity_poly.type
_entity_poly.pdbx_seq_one_letter_code
_entity_poly.pdbx_strand_id
1 'polypeptide(L)'
;RRGTPTTVALEDAISALEGAAGTVLTPSGMSAVTTTLIAHAGQGAEFLISDAVYPPVRTFCKRLNEQFGVETVFYDPCIGQDISALVTDRTRLIWLESPGSHTFEIQDIAAITRAARARGITTVIDNSWSGGHFLKPFRLGVDIVVHAATKYIGGHADAMLGAIACNDDNLGKIRKAISDFGLCAGPDDAYLVLRGFRTLVTRLKQHNENGLEV
;
A
#
# COMPACT_ATOMS: atom_id res chain seq x y z
N ARG A 1 -5.49 -23.01 -2.95
CA ARG A 1 -4.48 -22.33 -3.78
C ARG A 1 -3.56 -21.56 -2.84
N ARG A 2 -2.37 -22.09 -2.54
CA ARG A 2 -1.48 -21.54 -1.51
C ARG A 2 -0.16 -20.99 -2.08
N GLY A 3 -0.14 -20.65 -3.37
CA GLY A 3 1.04 -20.16 -4.07
C GLY A 3 2.04 -21.26 -4.47
N THR A 4 3.18 -20.83 -4.94
CA THR A 4 4.34 -21.66 -5.30
C THR A 4 5.50 -21.34 -4.35
N PRO A 5 6.56 -22.17 -4.28
CA PRO A 5 7.75 -21.81 -3.48
C PRO A 5 8.32 -20.44 -3.84
N THR A 6 8.26 -20.04 -5.11
CA THR A 6 8.74 -18.74 -5.58
C THR A 6 7.89 -17.58 -5.05
N THR A 7 6.55 -17.72 -5.10
CA THR A 7 5.65 -16.68 -4.57
C THR A 7 5.81 -16.52 -3.07
N VAL A 8 5.90 -17.63 -2.33
CA VAL A 8 6.14 -17.62 -0.88
C VAL A 8 7.49 -16.96 -0.54
N ALA A 9 8.56 -17.31 -1.26
CA ALA A 9 9.86 -16.69 -1.03
C ALA A 9 9.86 -15.17 -1.25
N LEU A 10 9.08 -14.67 -2.23
CA LEU A 10 8.94 -13.23 -2.44
C LEU A 10 8.07 -12.58 -1.37
N GLU A 11 6.97 -13.21 -0.96
CA GLU A 11 6.13 -12.75 0.15
C GLU A 11 6.94 -12.61 1.45
N ASP A 12 7.74 -13.62 1.78
CA ASP A 12 8.62 -13.62 2.96
C ASP A 12 9.69 -12.52 2.85
N ALA A 13 10.29 -12.34 1.66
CA ALA A 13 11.30 -11.32 1.44
C ALA A 13 10.74 -9.89 1.61
N ILE A 14 9.53 -9.61 1.08
CA ILE A 14 8.86 -8.32 1.26
C ILE A 14 8.43 -8.13 2.72
N SER A 15 7.92 -9.19 3.37
CA SER A 15 7.56 -9.14 4.79
C SER A 15 8.77 -8.78 5.65
N ALA A 16 9.92 -9.40 5.41
CA ALA A 16 11.16 -9.10 6.12
C ALA A 16 11.66 -7.68 5.82
N LEU A 17 11.55 -7.22 4.56
CA LEU A 17 11.93 -5.87 4.16
C LEU A 17 11.11 -4.82 4.90
N GLU A 18 9.80 -4.97 4.95
CA GLU A 18 8.89 -4.01 5.59
C GLU A 18 8.82 -4.16 7.12
N GLY A 19 9.09 -5.34 7.65
CA GLY A 19 8.83 -5.72 9.05
C GLY A 19 7.36 -6.06 9.28
N ALA A 20 6.70 -6.64 8.29
CA ALA A 20 5.31 -7.04 8.32
C ALA A 20 5.12 -8.44 8.95
N ALA A 21 3.92 -8.72 9.46
CA ALA A 21 3.52 -10.05 9.90
C ALA A 21 3.35 -11.03 8.73
N GLY A 22 3.03 -10.51 7.56
CA GLY A 22 2.96 -11.27 6.33
C GLY A 22 2.62 -10.40 5.13
N THR A 23 2.91 -10.93 3.94
CA THR A 23 2.62 -10.28 2.65
C THR A 23 1.77 -11.22 1.81
N VAL A 24 0.97 -10.65 0.92
CA VAL A 24 0.29 -11.36 -0.17
C VAL A 24 0.58 -10.65 -1.49
N LEU A 25 0.77 -11.44 -2.55
CA LEU A 25 1.02 -10.91 -3.88
C LEU A 25 -0.29 -10.74 -4.66
N THR A 26 -0.29 -9.76 -5.55
CA THR A 26 -1.42 -9.47 -6.46
C THR A 26 -0.91 -9.31 -7.89
N PRO A 27 -1.78 -9.47 -8.92
CA PRO A 27 -1.36 -9.36 -10.31
C PRO A 27 -0.78 -8.00 -10.72
N SER A 28 -1.08 -6.94 -9.97
CA SER A 28 -0.58 -5.58 -10.23
C SER A 28 -0.65 -4.71 -8.99
N GLY A 29 0.07 -3.59 -8.98
CA GLY A 29 -0.05 -2.58 -7.92
C GLY A 29 -1.49 -2.07 -7.75
N MET A 30 -2.20 -1.84 -8.86
CA MET A 30 -3.61 -1.41 -8.79
C MET A 30 -4.52 -2.50 -8.21
N SER A 31 -4.24 -3.77 -8.47
CA SER A 31 -4.95 -4.88 -7.82
C SER A 31 -4.69 -4.93 -6.31
N ALA A 32 -3.47 -4.59 -5.86
CA ALA A 32 -3.18 -4.45 -4.43
C ALA A 32 -4.00 -3.33 -3.79
N VAL A 33 -4.05 -2.16 -4.44
CA VAL A 33 -4.86 -1.01 -4.01
C VAL A 33 -6.34 -1.39 -3.89
N THR A 34 -6.94 -1.86 -4.99
CA THR A 34 -8.37 -2.14 -5.06
C THR A 34 -8.79 -3.23 -4.09
N THR A 35 -7.98 -4.29 -3.94
CA THR A 35 -8.23 -5.35 -2.97
C THR A 35 -8.22 -4.83 -1.53
N THR A 36 -7.25 -3.96 -1.20
CA THR A 36 -7.15 -3.37 0.14
C THR A 36 -8.36 -2.49 0.44
N LEU A 37 -8.76 -1.63 -0.50
CA LEU A 37 -9.94 -0.76 -0.32
C LEU A 37 -11.22 -1.58 -0.19
N ILE A 38 -11.45 -2.56 -1.08
CA ILE A 38 -12.66 -3.40 -1.03
C ILE A 38 -12.71 -4.26 0.24
N ALA A 39 -11.58 -4.77 0.71
CA ALA A 39 -11.52 -5.54 1.95
C ALA A 39 -12.01 -4.75 3.18
N HIS A 40 -11.96 -3.40 3.12
CA HIS A 40 -12.42 -2.51 4.18
C HIS A 40 -13.74 -1.81 3.85
N ALA A 41 -14.27 -2.01 2.63
CA ALA A 41 -15.53 -1.42 2.21
C ALA A 41 -16.72 -2.05 2.96
N GLY A 42 -17.71 -1.23 3.21
CA GLY A 42 -19.00 -1.62 3.76
C GLY A 42 -20.03 -0.54 3.46
N GLN A 43 -21.30 -0.89 3.49
CA GLN A 43 -22.36 0.09 3.23
C GLN A 43 -22.28 1.25 4.23
N GLY A 44 -22.19 2.48 3.73
CA GLY A 44 -22.07 3.70 4.53
C GLY A 44 -20.68 3.91 5.16
N ALA A 45 -19.70 3.09 4.83
CA ALA A 45 -18.32 3.31 5.25
C ALA A 45 -17.75 4.59 4.63
N GLU A 46 -16.86 5.24 5.35
CA GLU A 46 -16.13 6.42 4.91
C GLU A 46 -14.63 6.11 4.89
N PHE A 47 -13.96 6.53 3.82
CA PHE A 47 -12.50 6.47 3.68
C PHE A 47 -11.94 7.88 3.57
N LEU A 48 -10.91 8.17 4.34
CA LEU A 48 -10.10 9.37 4.18
C LEU A 48 -8.91 9.03 3.27
N ILE A 49 -8.80 9.72 2.15
CA ILE A 49 -7.81 9.43 1.11
C ILE A 49 -6.93 10.67 0.92
N SER A 50 -5.60 10.52 0.92
CA SER A 50 -4.72 11.63 0.61
C SER A 50 -5.04 12.24 -0.75
N ASP A 51 -5.13 13.57 -0.84
CA ASP A 51 -5.39 14.27 -2.11
C ASP A 51 -4.21 14.12 -3.11
N ALA A 52 -3.02 13.82 -2.60
CA ALA A 52 -1.81 13.53 -3.38
C ALA A 52 -1.70 12.07 -3.86
N VAL A 53 -2.78 11.28 -3.76
CA VAL A 53 -2.79 9.86 -4.13
C VAL A 53 -2.65 9.64 -5.63
N TYR A 54 -2.08 8.51 -6.01
CA TYR A 54 -1.98 8.08 -7.42
C TYR A 54 -3.34 8.19 -8.15
N PRO A 55 -3.43 8.89 -9.30
CA PRO A 55 -4.71 9.24 -9.94
C PRO A 55 -5.68 8.07 -10.18
N PRO A 56 -5.25 6.84 -10.57
CA PRO A 56 -6.16 5.71 -10.69
C PRO A 56 -6.84 5.30 -9.37
N VAL A 57 -6.21 5.54 -8.22
CA VAL A 57 -6.83 5.29 -6.91
C VAL A 57 -8.02 6.25 -6.72
N ARG A 58 -7.84 7.52 -7.05
CA ARG A 58 -8.93 8.53 -7.03
C ARG A 58 -10.11 8.12 -7.90
N THR A 59 -9.81 7.66 -9.12
CA THR A 59 -10.85 7.16 -10.04
C THR A 59 -11.59 5.95 -9.45
N PHE A 60 -10.87 5.06 -8.80
CA PHE A 60 -11.48 3.89 -8.17
C PHE A 60 -12.32 4.27 -6.94
N CYS A 61 -11.88 5.21 -6.13
CA CYS A 61 -12.64 5.76 -4.99
C CYS A 61 -13.99 6.35 -5.45
N LYS A 62 -14.01 7.07 -6.57
CA LYS A 62 -15.26 7.56 -7.16
C LYS A 62 -16.24 6.42 -7.48
N ARG A 63 -15.73 5.32 -8.08
CA ARG A 63 -16.54 4.13 -8.37
C ARG A 63 -17.04 3.43 -7.10
N LEU A 64 -16.22 3.37 -6.04
CA LEU A 64 -16.63 2.82 -4.75
C LEU A 64 -17.81 3.61 -4.18
N ASN A 65 -17.79 4.93 -4.30
CA ASN A 65 -18.90 5.77 -3.86
C ASN A 65 -20.17 5.50 -4.69
N GLU A 66 -20.06 5.55 -6.02
CA GLU A 66 -21.19 5.42 -6.95
C GLU A 66 -21.85 4.03 -6.91
N GLN A 67 -21.05 2.96 -6.74
CA GLN A 67 -21.53 1.58 -6.90
C GLN A 67 -21.72 0.84 -5.57
N PHE A 68 -20.98 1.21 -4.54
CA PHE A 68 -20.96 0.47 -3.26
C PHE A 68 -21.34 1.35 -2.06
N GLY A 69 -21.63 2.64 -2.28
CA GLY A 69 -22.03 3.56 -1.20
C GLY A 69 -20.93 3.80 -0.17
N VAL A 70 -19.66 3.65 -0.57
CA VAL A 70 -18.50 3.99 0.28
C VAL A 70 -18.14 5.44 0.02
N GLU A 71 -18.34 6.30 1.02
CA GLU A 71 -17.96 7.71 0.92
C GLU A 71 -16.45 7.85 0.93
N THR A 72 -15.91 8.73 0.08
CA THR A 72 -14.47 9.02 0.05
C THR A 72 -14.26 10.51 0.21
N VAL A 73 -13.50 10.89 1.24
CA VAL A 73 -13.12 12.26 1.55
C VAL A 73 -11.63 12.42 1.27
N PHE A 74 -11.29 13.34 0.37
CA PHE A 74 -9.89 13.65 0.08
C PHE A 74 -9.38 14.70 1.07
N TYR A 75 -8.24 14.42 1.70
CA TYR A 75 -7.63 15.31 2.69
C TYR A 75 -6.29 15.88 2.19
N ASP A 76 -5.96 17.08 2.67
CA ASP A 76 -4.68 17.73 2.41
C ASP A 76 -3.52 16.84 2.93
N PRO A 77 -2.56 16.44 2.08
CA PRO A 77 -1.43 15.59 2.49
C PRO A 77 -0.62 16.20 3.66
N CYS A 78 -0.62 17.51 3.82
CA CYS A 78 0.08 18.22 4.89
C CYS A 78 -0.74 18.39 6.19
N ILE A 79 -1.94 17.81 6.28
CA ILE A 79 -2.88 17.97 7.42
C ILE A 79 -2.30 17.52 8.79
N GLY A 80 -1.40 16.54 8.78
CA GLY A 80 -0.78 16.01 10.01
C GLY A 80 -1.82 15.54 11.03
N GLN A 81 -1.69 16.02 12.29
CA GLN A 81 -2.59 15.64 13.39
C GLN A 81 -4.03 16.14 13.23
N ASP A 82 -4.25 17.19 12.44
CA ASP A 82 -5.56 17.79 12.25
C ASP A 82 -6.50 16.87 11.45
N ILE A 83 -5.99 15.76 10.90
CA ILE A 83 -6.81 14.69 10.30
C ILE A 83 -7.86 14.16 11.28
N SER A 84 -7.62 14.28 12.57
CA SER A 84 -8.57 13.90 13.63
C SER A 84 -9.92 14.64 13.54
N ALA A 85 -9.94 15.85 12.98
CA ALA A 85 -11.14 16.64 12.77
C ALA A 85 -12.01 16.12 11.61
N LEU A 86 -11.43 15.36 10.68
CA LEU A 86 -12.13 14.75 9.55
C LEU A 86 -12.71 13.36 9.90
N VAL A 87 -12.26 12.75 10.99
CA VAL A 87 -12.69 11.42 11.39
C VAL A 87 -14.12 11.47 11.93
N THR A 88 -14.98 10.60 11.37
CA THR A 88 -16.35 10.36 11.81
C THR A 88 -16.54 8.94 12.34
N ASP A 89 -17.71 8.62 12.91
CA ASP A 89 -18.04 7.25 13.34
C ASP A 89 -18.17 6.26 12.15
N ARG A 90 -18.23 6.77 10.93
CA ARG A 90 -18.27 5.98 9.69
C ARG A 90 -16.88 5.72 9.10
N THR A 91 -15.85 6.45 9.57
CA THR A 91 -14.48 6.30 9.04
C THR A 91 -13.93 4.90 9.36
N ARG A 92 -13.49 4.18 8.34
CA ARG A 92 -12.96 2.81 8.45
C ARG A 92 -11.49 2.70 8.02
N LEU A 93 -11.04 3.64 7.17
CA LEU A 93 -9.72 3.57 6.59
C LEU A 93 -9.18 4.97 6.31
N ILE A 94 -7.87 5.16 6.57
CA ILE A 94 -7.11 6.32 6.14
C ILE A 94 -6.02 5.84 5.19
N TRP A 95 -6.02 6.35 3.95
CA TRP A 95 -5.04 6.03 2.92
C TRP A 95 -4.01 7.14 2.78
N LEU A 96 -2.74 6.76 2.93
CA LEU A 96 -1.58 7.63 2.80
C LEU A 96 -0.79 7.30 1.53
N GLU A 97 -0.09 8.28 1.00
CA GLU A 97 0.96 8.12 -0.02
C GLU A 97 2.00 9.21 0.20
N SER A 98 3.23 8.83 0.53
CA SER A 98 4.29 9.79 0.88
C SER A 98 5.65 9.30 0.39
N PRO A 99 6.32 10.04 -0.52
CA PRO A 99 5.86 11.27 -1.19
C PRO A 99 4.57 11.07 -1.99
N GLY A 100 3.76 12.12 -2.12
CA GLY A 100 2.55 12.10 -2.94
C GLY A 100 2.85 11.93 -4.44
N SER A 101 1.94 11.26 -5.16
CA SER A 101 2.03 11.15 -6.62
C SER A 101 1.95 12.52 -7.28
N HIS A 102 2.90 12.83 -8.17
CA HIS A 102 3.02 14.06 -8.96
C HIS A 102 3.31 15.34 -8.17
N THR A 103 2.88 15.46 -6.95
CA THR A 103 2.95 16.69 -6.14
C THR A 103 4.06 16.63 -5.08
N PHE A 104 4.51 15.41 -4.73
CA PHE A 104 5.67 15.08 -3.87
C PHE A 104 5.60 15.59 -2.43
N GLU A 105 4.45 15.98 -1.91
CA GLU A 105 4.30 16.31 -0.49
C GLU A 105 4.69 15.14 0.41
N ILE A 106 5.34 15.47 1.51
CA ILE A 106 5.71 14.51 2.55
C ILE A 106 4.71 14.61 3.71
N GLN A 107 4.05 13.51 4.02
CA GLN A 107 3.06 13.45 5.08
C GLN A 107 3.70 13.21 6.46
N ASP A 108 3.14 13.80 7.51
CA ASP A 108 3.43 13.40 8.90
C ASP A 108 2.69 12.08 9.23
N ILE A 109 3.25 10.98 8.71
CA ILE A 109 2.69 9.63 8.85
C ILE A 109 2.48 9.30 10.33
N ALA A 110 3.43 9.65 11.21
CA ALA A 110 3.35 9.32 12.63
C ALA A 110 2.21 10.06 13.34
N ALA A 111 1.93 11.32 12.98
CA ALA A 111 0.80 12.05 13.52
C ALA A 111 -0.53 11.45 13.05
N ILE A 112 -0.65 11.15 11.76
CA ILE A 112 -1.85 10.55 11.17
C ILE A 112 -2.15 9.18 11.79
N THR A 113 -1.15 8.30 11.91
CA THR A 113 -1.34 6.95 12.48
C THR A 113 -1.70 6.99 13.96
N ARG A 114 -1.14 7.94 14.75
CA ARG A 114 -1.57 8.14 16.15
C ARG A 114 -3.04 8.55 16.24
N ALA A 115 -3.49 9.48 15.39
CA ALA A 115 -4.88 9.92 15.36
C ALA A 115 -5.83 8.76 14.95
N ALA A 116 -5.46 7.98 13.93
CA ALA A 116 -6.21 6.81 13.47
C ALA A 116 -6.34 5.74 14.57
N ARG A 117 -5.22 5.39 15.21
CA ARG A 117 -5.17 4.37 16.26
C ARG A 117 -6.05 4.73 17.45
N ALA A 118 -6.11 6.02 17.85
CA ALA A 118 -6.96 6.48 18.93
C ALA A 118 -8.46 6.23 18.68
N ARG A 119 -8.85 6.01 17.44
CA ARG A 119 -10.22 5.76 16.98
C ARG A 119 -10.43 4.35 16.40
N GLY A 120 -9.43 3.47 16.44
CA GLY A 120 -9.50 2.11 15.91
C GLY A 120 -9.65 2.07 14.38
N ILE A 121 -9.10 3.06 13.66
CA ILE A 121 -9.18 3.18 12.20
C ILE A 121 -7.93 2.56 11.57
N THR A 122 -8.14 1.73 10.56
CA THR A 122 -7.04 1.10 9.80
C THR A 122 -6.33 2.14 8.93
N THR A 123 -5.00 2.14 8.98
CA THR A 123 -4.14 2.98 8.13
C THR A 123 -3.47 2.16 7.05
N VAL A 124 -3.47 2.69 5.83
CA VAL A 124 -2.83 2.08 4.66
C VAL A 124 -1.89 3.09 4.02
N ILE A 125 -0.71 2.67 3.58
CA ILE A 125 0.19 3.52 2.80
C ILE A 125 0.61 2.84 1.51
N ASP A 126 0.62 3.58 0.40
CA ASP A 126 1.39 3.20 -0.76
C ASP A 126 2.86 3.60 -0.54
N ASN A 127 3.73 2.58 -0.41
CA ASN A 127 5.15 2.74 -0.13
C ASN A 127 6.02 2.43 -1.36
N SER A 128 5.44 2.50 -2.56
CA SER A 128 6.13 2.17 -3.82
C SER A 128 7.35 3.07 -4.05
N TRP A 129 7.29 4.34 -3.67
CA TRP A 129 8.39 5.31 -3.81
C TRP A 129 9.63 4.93 -3.01
N SER A 130 9.48 4.53 -1.76
CA SER A 130 10.62 4.19 -0.89
C SER A 130 11.20 2.81 -1.21
N GLY A 131 10.45 1.99 -1.96
CA GLY A 131 10.79 0.60 -2.23
C GLY A 131 10.92 -0.25 -0.96
N GLY A 132 10.35 0.18 0.16
CA GLY A 132 10.47 -0.47 1.46
C GLY A 132 11.85 -0.32 2.11
N HIS A 133 12.78 0.41 1.50
CA HIS A 133 14.14 0.60 2.02
C HIS A 133 14.28 1.91 2.81
N PHE A 134 13.88 3.03 2.24
CA PHE A 134 14.08 4.35 2.85
C PHE A 134 13.01 4.68 3.90
N LEU A 135 11.81 4.17 3.77
CA LEU A 135 10.71 4.36 4.71
C LEU A 135 10.26 3.02 5.29
N LYS A 136 10.05 2.98 6.61
CA LYS A 136 9.57 1.81 7.36
C LYS A 136 8.22 2.10 8.00
N PRO A 137 7.10 2.02 7.26
CA PRO A 137 5.80 2.50 7.71
C PRO A 137 5.29 1.80 8.98
N PHE A 138 5.52 0.50 9.15
CA PHE A 138 5.12 -0.24 10.36
C PHE A 138 5.73 0.34 11.63
N ARG A 139 6.97 0.87 11.56
CA ARG A 139 7.60 1.56 12.70
C ARG A 139 6.94 2.88 13.04
N LEU A 140 6.22 3.47 12.11
CA LEU A 140 5.44 4.68 12.27
C LEU A 140 3.97 4.41 12.62
N GLY A 141 3.61 3.13 12.76
CA GLY A 141 2.29 2.69 13.20
C GLY A 141 1.27 2.47 12.10
N VAL A 142 1.70 2.37 10.85
CA VAL A 142 0.84 1.98 9.72
C VAL A 142 0.46 0.49 9.84
N ASP A 143 -0.76 0.15 9.44
CA ASP A 143 -1.29 -1.21 9.55
C ASP A 143 -1.10 -2.05 8.28
N ILE A 144 -1.17 -1.40 7.12
CA ILE A 144 -1.05 -2.06 5.80
C ILE A 144 -0.15 -1.22 4.89
N VAL A 145 0.77 -1.89 4.21
CA VAL A 145 1.66 -1.29 3.22
C VAL A 145 1.38 -1.91 1.86
N VAL A 146 1.11 -1.07 0.87
CA VAL A 146 0.91 -1.48 -0.51
C VAL A 146 2.13 -1.11 -1.35
N HIS A 147 2.51 -2.00 -2.27
CA HIS A 147 3.55 -1.77 -3.25
C HIS A 147 3.09 -2.06 -4.67
N ALA A 148 3.40 -1.17 -5.59
CA ALA A 148 3.55 -1.52 -6.99
C ALA A 148 4.92 -2.20 -7.17
N ALA A 149 4.99 -3.52 -6.89
CA ALA A 149 6.24 -4.27 -6.99
C ALA A 149 6.84 -4.29 -8.41
N THR A 150 6.03 -3.96 -9.41
CA THR A 150 6.41 -3.60 -10.79
C THR A 150 7.53 -2.55 -10.85
N LYS A 151 7.57 -1.62 -9.89
CA LYS A 151 8.51 -0.49 -9.87
C LYS A 151 9.87 -0.90 -9.30
N TYR A 152 10.31 -0.30 -8.19
CA TYR A 152 11.65 -0.50 -7.65
C TYR A 152 11.92 -1.93 -7.17
N ILE A 153 10.93 -2.65 -6.65
CA ILE A 153 11.10 -4.02 -6.15
C ILE A 153 11.53 -4.94 -7.31
N GLY A 154 10.80 -4.95 -8.43
CA GLY A 154 11.18 -5.64 -9.65
C GLY A 154 12.37 -5.01 -10.35
N GLY A 155 12.28 -3.71 -10.62
CA GLY A 155 13.35 -2.82 -11.03
C GLY A 155 13.86 -2.95 -12.48
N HIS A 156 13.25 -3.78 -13.32
CA HIS A 156 13.73 -4.07 -14.68
C HIS A 156 12.68 -3.85 -15.77
N ALA A 157 11.49 -3.34 -15.39
CA ALA A 157 10.37 -3.06 -16.32
C ALA A 157 9.92 -4.29 -17.15
N ASP A 158 10.10 -5.48 -16.63
CA ASP A 158 9.86 -6.78 -17.28
C ASP A 158 8.78 -7.63 -16.60
N ALA A 159 8.18 -7.14 -15.49
CA ALA A 159 7.15 -7.84 -14.73
C ALA A 159 6.09 -6.89 -14.22
N MET A 160 4.87 -7.38 -14.04
CA MET A 160 3.78 -6.64 -13.41
C MET A 160 3.31 -7.36 -12.14
N LEU A 161 3.50 -6.72 -10.99
CA LEU A 161 3.18 -7.31 -9.70
C LEU A 161 2.80 -6.25 -8.67
N GLY A 162 1.86 -6.58 -7.79
CA GLY A 162 1.59 -5.83 -6.57
C GLY A 162 1.87 -6.66 -5.33
N ALA A 163 2.04 -5.99 -4.20
CA ALA A 163 2.17 -6.63 -2.91
C ALA A 163 1.41 -5.86 -1.83
N ILE A 164 0.82 -6.58 -0.88
CA ILE A 164 0.14 -6.04 0.29
C ILE A 164 0.80 -6.67 1.51
N ALA A 165 1.59 -5.89 2.23
CA ALA A 165 2.19 -6.28 3.50
C ALA A 165 1.30 -5.81 4.64
N CYS A 166 1.07 -6.64 5.64
CA CYS A 166 0.10 -6.38 6.71
C CYS A 166 0.71 -6.63 8.09
N ASN A 167 0.17 -5.95 9.11
CA ASN A 167 0.29 -6.37 10.49
C ASN A 167 -0.58 -7.63 10.76
N ASP A 168 -0.48 -8.21 11.96
CA ASP A 168 -1.21 -9.44 12.33
C ASP A 168 -2.74 -9.28 12.23
N ASP A 169 -3.27 -8.12 12.60
CA ASP A 169 -4.71 -7.87 12.67
C ASP A 169 -5.37 -7.84 11.28
N ASN A 170 -4.64 -7.37 10.26
CA ASN A 170 -5.17 -7.17 8.92
C ASN A 170 -4.85 -8.29 7.92
N LEU A 171 -3.83 -9.11 8.19
CA LEU A 171 -3.38 -10.14 7.26
C LEU A 171 -4.49 -11.15 6.90
N GLY A 172 -5.27 -11.57 7.88
CA GLY A 172 -6.39 -12.50 7.68
C GLY A 172 -7.47 -11.93 6.76
N LYS A 173 -7.83 -10.66 6.95
CA LYS A 173 -8.82 -9.95 6.14
C LYS A 173 -8.38 -9.83 4.67
N ILE A 174 -7.12 -9.44 4.45
CA ILE A 174 -6.56 -9.31 3.10
C ILE A 174 -6.45 -10.66 2.40
N ARG A 175 -5.98 -11.71 3.09
CA ARG A 175 -5.96 -13.07 2.54
C ARG A 175 -7.34 -13.57 2.13
N LYS A 176 -8.36 -13.24 2.93
CA LYS A 176 -9.74 -13.58 2.60
C LYS A 176 -10.19 -12.87 1.31
N ALA A 177 -9.95 -11.57 1.19
CA ALA A 177 -10.31 -10.80 -0.02
C ALA A 177 -9.61 -11.35 -1.28
N ILE A 178 -8.31 -11.65 -1.21
CA ILE A 178 -7.55 -12.30 -2.29
C ILE A 178 -8.20 -13.62 -2.71
N SER A 179 -8.61 -14.44 -1.74
CA SER A 179 -9.26 -15.73 -2.00
C SER A 179 -10.64 -15.56 -2.62
N ASP A 180 -11.45 -14.64 -2.10
CA ASP A 180 -12.82 -14.40 -2.56
C ASP A 180 -12.84 -13.89 -4.01
N PHE A 181 -11.89 -13.04 -4.39
CA PHE A 181 -11.74 -12.55 -5.77
C PHE A 181 -10.98 -13.51 -6.69
N GLY A 182 -10.42 -14.60 -6.16
CA GLY A 182 -9.64 -15.55 -6.94
C GLY A 182 -8.37 -14.95 -7.53
N LEU A 183 -7.79 -13.93 -6.89
CA LEU A 183 -6.58 -13.27 -7.36
C LEU A 183 -5.36 -14.19 -7.23
N CYS A 184 -4.51 -14.17 -8.24
CA CYS A 184 -3.31 -14.97 -8.31
C CYS A 184 -2.21 -14.20 -9.04
N ALA A 185 -1.07 -14.02 -8.40
CA ALA A 185 0.13 -13.51 -9.08
C ALA A 185 0.72 -14.58 -10.01
N GLY A 186 1.15 -14.17 -11.18
CA GLY A 186 1.86 -15.06 -12.12
C GLY A 186 3.18 -15.57 -11.51
N PRO A 187 3.48 -16.88 -11.59
CA PRO A 187 4.72 -17.40 -11.01
C PRO A 187 5.96 -16.85 -11.72
N ASP A 188 5.87 -16.55 -13.00
CA ASP A 188 6.96 -15.97 -13.79
C ASP A 188 7.24 -14.51 -13.36
N ASP A 189 6.18 -13.70 -13.19
CA ASP A 189 6.29 -12.36 -12.65
C ASP A 189 6.90 -12.38 -11.23
N ALA A 190 6.44 -13.29 -10.37
CA ALA A 190 6.98 -13.45 -9.03
C ALA A 190 8.48 -13.82 -9.05
N TYR A 191 8.91 -14.68 -9.99
CA TYR A 191 10.31 -15.03 -10.17
C TYR A 191 11.14 -13.82 -10.61
N LEU A 192 10.67 -13.06 -11.62
CA LEU A 192 11.38 -11.88 -12.12
C LEU A 192 11.51 -10.82 -11.04
N VAL A 193 10.44 -10.57 -10.29
CA VAL A 193 10.45 -9.61 -9.18
C VAL A 193 11.35 -10.09 -8.04
N LEU A 194 11.36 -11.39 -7.69
CA LEU A 194 12.27 -11.95 -6.70
C LEU A 194 13.74 -11.82 -7.13
N ARG A 195 14.03 -12.00 -8.43
CA ARG A 195 15.35 -11.75 -9.02
C ARG A 195 15.75 -10.29 -8.84
N GLY A 196 14.86 -9.36 -9.19
CA GLY A 196 15.07 -7.92 -9.05
C GLY A 196 15.26 -7.48 -7.59
N PHE A 197 14.52 -8.09 -6.67
CA PHE A 197 14.59 -7.83 -5.24
C PHE A 197 16.02 -7.96 -4.69
N ARG A 198 16.80 -8.90 -5.18
CA ARG A 198 18.19 -9.15 -4.73
C ARG A 198 19.12 -7.96 -4.93
N THR A 199 18.81 -7.08 -5.87
CA THR A 199 19.60 -5.87 -6.16
C THR A 199 18.90 -4.58 -5.72
N LEU A 200 17.74 -4.68 -5.06
CA LEU A 200 16.90 -3.54 -4.70
C LEU A 200 17.68 -2.44 -3.97
N VAL A 201 18.37 -2.78 -2.90
CA VAL A 201 19.08 -1.81 -2.06
C VAL A 201 20.19 -1.10 -2.85
N THR A 202 20.96 -1.85 -3.64
CA THR A 202 22.03 -1.28 -4.48
C THR A 202 21.47 -0.30 -5.49
N ARG A 203 20.37 -0.69 -6.18
CA ARG A 203 19.71 0.19 -7.15
C ARG A 203 19.12 1.44 -6.50
N LEU A 204 18.45 1.29 -5.37
CA LEU A 204 17.87 2.44 -4.66
C LEU A 204 18.92 3.43 -4.17
N LYS A 205 20.07 2.96 -3.68
CA LYS A 205 21.21 3.82 -3.32
C LYS A 205 21.70 4.60 -4.53
N GLN A 206 21.92 3.93 -5.66
CA GLN A 206 22.36 4.57 -6.88
C GLN A 206 21.33 5.58 -7.42
N HIS A 207 20.03 5.23 -7.36
CA HIS A 207 18.97 6.17 -7.75
C HIS A 207 18.94 7.41 -6.86
N ASN A 208 19.14 7.24 -5.55
CA ASN A 208 19.21 8.37 -4.63
C ASN A 208 20.41 9.27 -4.90
N GLU A 209 21.58 8.70 -5.12
CA GLU A 209 22.79 9.45 -5.49
C GLU A 209 22.57 10.24 -6.78
N ASN A 210 22.11 9.57 -7.84
CA ASN A 210 21.85 10.23 -9.12
C ASN A 210 20.77 11.31 -9.02
N GLY A 211 19.73 11.10 -8.20
CA GLY A 211 18.65 12.07 -8.00
C GLY A 211 19.08 13.33 -7.26
N LEU A 212 20.20 13.30 -6.53
CA LEU A 212 20.76 14.49 -5.87
C LEU A 212 21.70 15.30 -6.80
N GLU A 213 22.13 14.71 -7.92
CA GLU A 213 23.01 15.36 -8.90
C GLU A 213 22.22 16.10 -10.00
N VAL A 214 20.94 15.78 -10.19
CA VAL A 214 20.05 16.36 -11.22
C VAL A 214 19.22 17.49 -10.67
#